data_6d297faced450894f044f1086cfee819
#
_entry.id   6d297faced450894f044f1086cfee819
#
_cell.length_a   1.000
_cell.length_b   1.000
_cell.length_c   1.000
_cell.angle_alpha   90.00
_cell.angle_beta   90.00
_cell.angle_gamma   90.00
#
_symmetry.space_group_name_H-M   'P 1'
#
loop_
_entity.id
_entity.type
_entity.pdbx_description
1 polymer ?
#
loop_
_entity_poly.entity_id
_entity_poly.type
_entity_poly.pdbx_seq_one_letter_code
_entity_poly.pdbx_strand_id
1 'polypeptide(L)'
;AGKADGAENVIRVKATTEGFPGETNFSVICEDGSFYSFNARYAHEPEMLNIEMKDFLENGDTTDFSHTRMNIHFRELAGESPLLVKLIMQSIYKEDRREIRHLGCKRFGVQFLLKSVHSHNGLFYFHTETRNRSNVAFRTDFIRFKIVDKKVPKRTAIQERVIDPVRSYNEVLVTEGKSDVRTVYAVPQFTIPDDKLLVIDLFE
;
A
#
# COMPACT_ATOMS: atom_id res chain seq x y z
N ALA A 1 6.76 -3.47 -22.59
CA ALA A 1 6.32 -2.43 -21.66
C ALA A 1 7.15 -2.51 -20.39
N GLY A 2 7.44 -1.40 -19.76
CA GLY A 2 8.14 -1.31 -18.47
C GLY A 2 7.95 0.05 -17.83
N LYS A 3 8.24 0.14 -16.52
CA LYS A 3 8.28 1.43 -15.81
C LYS A 3 9.45 2.26 -16.34
N ALA A 4 9.28 3.57 -16.37
CA ALA A 4 10.38 4.48 -16.71
C ALA A 4 11.33 4.61 -15.53
N ASP A 5 12.64 4.62 -15.78
CA ASP A 5 13.64 4.82 -14.74
C ASP A 5 13.44 6.19 -14.07
N GLY A 6 13.31 6.19 -12.75
CA GLY A 6 13.13 7.42 -11.95
C GLY A 6 11.73 8.04 -12.00
N ALA A 7 10.73 7.38 -12.61
CA ALA A 7 9.34 7.84 -12.63
C ALA A 7 8.38 6.65 -12.47
N GLU A 8 7.91 6.42 -11.25
CA GLU A 8 7.07 5.27 -10.90
C GLU A 8 5.68 5.29 -11.56
N ASN A 9 5.20 6.48 -11.92
CA ASN A 9 3.89 6.72 -12.54
C ASN A 9 3.95 6.78 -14.08
N VAL A 10 5.10 6.50 -14.70
CA VAL A 10 5.29 6.52 -16.16
C VAL A 10 5.56 5.11 -16.67
N ILE A 11 4.74 4.67 -17.61
CA ILE A 11 4.90 3.39 -18.33
C ILE A 11 5.41 3.68 -19.73
N ARG A 12 6.54 3.08 -20.09
CA ARG A 12 7.07 3.10 -21.45
C ARG A 12 6.63 1.86 -22.19
N VAL A 13 6.03 2.07 -23.36
CA VAL A 13 5.66 1.01 -24.29
C VAL A 13 6.48 1.16 -25.57
N LYS A 14 7.15 0.09 -25.99
CA LYS A 14 7.95 0.04 -27.22
C LYS A 14 7.58 -1.20 -28.01
N ALA A 15 7.42 -1.06 -29.32
CA ALA A 15 7.25 -2.19 -30.21
C ALA A 15 8.50 -3.08 -30.18
N THR A 16 8.32 -4.40 -30.08
CA THR A 16 9.41 -5.39 -30.11
C THR A 16 9.80 -5.70 -31.54
N THR A 17 8.84 -5.62 -32.46
CA THR A 17 9.03 -5.89 -33.89
C THR A 17 8.57 -4.67 -34.68
N GLU A 18 9.39 -4.22 -35.60
CA GLU A 18 9.05 -3.14 -36.53
C GLU A 18 7.99 -3.61 -37.52
N GLY A 19 6.98 -2.76 -37.76
CA GLY A 19 5.95 -3.03 -38.74
C GLY A 19 5.03 -4.21 -38.44
N PHE A 20 4.72 -4.50 -37.18
CA PHE A 20 3.78 -5.58 -36.86
C PHE A 20 2.41 -5.31 -37.51
N PRO A 21 1.79 -6.34 -38.12
CA PRO A 21 0.53 -6.18 -38.82
C PRO A 21 -0.65 -6.11 -37.85
N GLY A 22 -1.64 -5.29 -38.15
CA GLY A 22 -2.89 -5.20 -37.40
C GLY A 22 -2.81 -4.39 -36.12
N GLU A 23 -3.77 -4.63 -35.27
CA GLU A 23 -3.87 -4.02 -33.94
C GLU A 23 -3.54 -5.06 -32.89
N THR A 24 -2.93 -4.61 -31.78
CA THR A 24 -2.71 -5.38 -30.57
C THR A 24 -3.26 -4.61 -29.39
N ASN A 25 -3.48 -5.28 -28.27
CA ASN A 25 -3.92 -4.62 -27.07
C ASN A 25 -2.92 -4.83 -25.93
N PHE A 26 -2.90 -3.91 -25.01
CA PHE A 26 -2.29 -4.07 -23.70
C PHE A 26 -3.14 -3.40 -22.63
N SER A 27 -3.04 -3.91 -21.43
CA SER A 27 -3.81 -3.39 -20.29
C SER A 27 -2.89 -2.95 -19.17
N VAL A 28 -3.31 -1.91 -18.48
CA VAL A 28 -2.64 -1.37 -17.30
C VAL A 28 -3.57 -1.48 -16.13
N ILE A 29 -3.10 -2.09 -15.06
CA ILE A 29 -3.79 -2.18 -13.78
C ILE A 29 -3.04 -1.29 -12.80
N CYS A 30 -3.73 -0.27 -12.26
CA CYS A 30 -3.17 0.63 -11.28
C CYS A 30 -3.32 0.07 -9.87
N GLU A 31 -2.55 0.60 -8.95
CA GLU A 31 -2.57 0.19 -7.54
C GLU A 31 -3.92 0.50 -6.85
N ASP A 32 -4.64 1.51 -7.34
CA ASP A 32 -6.00 1.85 -6.88
C ASP A 32 -7.09 0.93 -7.44
N GLY A 33 -6.73 -0.08 -8.27
CA GLY A 33 -7.66 -0.99 -8.92
C GLY A 33 -8.25 -0.45 -10.23
N SER A 34 -7.82 0.71 -10.69
CA SER A 34 -8.22 1.23 -12.00
C SER A 34 -7.64 0.35 -13.10
N PHE A 35 -8.47 0.04 -14.09
CA PHE A 35 -8.11 -0.78 -15.25
C PHE A 35 -8.22 0.06 -16.51
N TYR A 36 -7.16 0.09 -17.28
CA TYR A 36 -7.09 0.76 -18.57
C TYR A 36 -6.68 -0.22 -19.64
N SER A 37 -7.43 -0.26 -20.75
CA SER A 37 -7.12 -1.08 -21.91
C SER A 37 -6.83 -0.18 -23.11
N PHE A 38 -5.74 -0.46 -23.80
CA PHE A 38 -5.28 0.30 -24.94
C PHE A 38 -5.20 -0.58 -26.16
N ASN A 39 -5.75 -0.12 -27.28
CA ASN A 39 -5.48 -0.70 -28.59
C ASN A 39 -4.29 0.02 -29.20
N ALA A 40 -3.27 -0.73 -29.58
CA ALA A 40 -2.05 -0.21 -30.18
C ALA A 40 -1.89 -0.71 -31.61
N ARG A 41 -1.57 0.21 -32.51
CA ARG A 41 -1.23 -0.06 -33.88
C ARG A 41 0.16 0.50 -34.18
N TYR A 42 0.93 -0.20 -34.97
CA TYR A 42 2.22 0.29 -35.41
C TYR A 42 2.06 1.47 -36.35
N ALA A 43 2.79 2.55 -36.11
CA ALA A 43 2.98 3.68 -37.01
C ALA A 43 4.45 4.04 -37.02
N HIS A 44 4.99 4.31 -38.23
CA HIS A 44 6.39 4.73 -38.37
C HIS A 44 6.62 6.11 -37.77
N GLU A 45 5.64 6.98 -37.92
CA GLU A 45 5.57 8.29 -37.28
C GLU A 45 4.24 8.36 -36.47
N PRO A 46 4.25 8.07 -35.18
CA PRO A 46 3.04 8.13 -34.40
C PRO A 46 2.61 9.59 -34.15
N GLU A 47 1.31 9.85 -34.23
CA GLU A 47 0.74 11.19 -33.99
C GLU A 47 0.91 11.64 -32.54
N MET A 48 0.90 10.69 -31.61
CA MET A 48 1.10 10.94 -30.18
C MET A 48 2.18 10.03 -29.60
N LEU A 49 3.15 10.63 -28.93
CA LEU A 49 4.23 9.92 -28.22
C LEU A 49 3.99 9.82 -26.72
N ASN A 50 3.26 10.79 -26.15
CA ASN A 50 2.93 10.84 -24.74
C ASN A 50 1.42 10.91 -24.56
N ILE A 51 0.92 10.10 -23.65
CA ILE A 51 -0.50 10.05 -23.28
C ILE A 51 -0.59 10.36 -21.80
N GLU A 52 -1.22 11.48 -21.46
CA GLU A 52 -1.59 11.79 -20.09
C GLU A 52 -3.00 11.27 -19.82
N MET A 53 -3.13 10.33 -18.89
CA MET A 53 -4.43 9.73 -18.57
C MET A 53 -5.47 10.77 -18.13
N LYS A 54 -5.02 11.87 -17.54
CA LYS A 54 -5.88 12.97 -17.12
C LYS A 54 -6.65 13.59 -18.29
N ASP A 55 -5.99 13.80 -19.41
CA ASP A 55 -6.59 14.43 -20.60
C ASP A 55 -7.72 13.59 -21.20
N PHE A 56 -7.62 12.26 -21.07
CA PHE A 56 -8.68 11.34 -21.52
C PHE A 56 -9.88 11.29 -20.56
N LEU A 57 -9.69 11.64 -19.30
CA LEU A 57 -10.76 11.65 -18.31
C LEU A 57 -11.53 12.97 -18.30
N GLU A 58 -10.89 14.08 -18.69
CA GLU A 58 -11.50 15.43 -18.71
C GLU A 58 -12.21 15.73 -20.05
N ASN A 59 -11.68 15.27 -21.16
CA ASN A 59 -12.25 15.44 -22.48
C ASN A 59 -13.26 14.33 -22.79
N GLY A 60 -14.42 14.38 -22.16
CA GLY A 60 -15.53 13.43 -22.32
C GLY A 60 -16.07 13.27 -23.77
N ASP A 61 -15.21 13.26 -24.77
CA ASP A 61 -15.58 12.92 -26.14
C ASP A 61 -15.76 11.41 -26.26
N THR A 62 -17.02 11.11 -26.33
CA THR A 62 -17.68 9.84 -26.54
C THR A 62 -17.23 9.15 -27.81
N THR A 63 -16.12 8.47 -27.78
CA THR A 63 -15.90 7.30 -28.61
C THR A 63 -15.80 6.09 -27.69
N ASP A 64 -16.95 5.45 -27.49
CA ASP A 64 -17.18 4.08 -26.97
C ASP A 64 -16.18 3.49 -25.94
N PHE A 65 -15.66 4.30 -25.05
CA PHE A 65 -15.11 3.79 -23.81
C PHE A 65 -16.26 3.63 -22.82
N SER A 66 -16.98 2.52 -22.93
CA SER A 66 -17.81 2.08 -21.83
C SER A 66 -16.88 1.98 -20.62
N HIS A 67 -16.98 2.97 -19.73
CA HIS A 67 -16.35 2.93 -18.43
C HIS A 67 -16.98 1.79 -17.62
N THR A 68 -16.76 0.57 -18.08
CA THR A 68 -16.93 -0.59 -17.26
C THR A 68 -15.79 -0.49 -16.24
N ARG A 69 -16.03 0.21 -15.12
CA ARG A 69 -15.16 0.12 -13.96
C ARG A 69 -15.17 -1.35 -13.57
N MET A 70 -14.24 -2.07 -14.13
CA MET A 70 -14.00 -3.44 -13.75
C MET A 70 -13.44 -3.38 -12.34
N ASN A 71 -14.24 -3.75 -11.36
CA ASN A 71 -13.77 -3.90 -9.99
C ASN A 71 -12.80 -5.08 -9.97
N ILE A 72 -11.52 -4.78 -10.04
CA ILE A 72 -10.48 -5.79 -9.93
C ILE A 72 -10.33 -6.13 -8.46
N HIS A 73 -10.56 -7.40 -8.15
CA HIS A 73 -10.40 -7.96 -6.81
C HIS A 73 -9.03 -8.64 -6.72
N PHE A 74 -8.20 -8.20 -5.80
CA PHE A 74 -6.91 -8.84 -5.56
C PHE A 74 -7.02 -9.88 -4.46
N ARG A 75 -6.50 -11.08 -4.71
CA ARG A 75 -6.48 -12.17 -3.73
C ARG A 75 -5.75 -11.77 -2.43
N GLU A 76 -4.71 -10.97 -2.53
CA GLU A 76 -3.95 -10.43 -1.39
C GLU A 76 -4.78 -9.48 -0.51
N LEU A 77 -5.83 -8.87 -1.07
CA LEU A 77 -6.78 -8.01 -0.35
C LEU A 77 -8.03 -8.79 0.09
N ALA A 78 -7.94 -10.11 0.28
CA ALA A 78 -9.05 -10.97 0.65
C ALA A 78 -10.26 -10.87 -0.32
N GLY A 79 -10.00 -10.56 -1.59
CA GLY A 79 -11.03 -10.37 -2.60
C GLY A 79 -11.69 -8.99 -2.59
N GLU A 80 -11.20 -8.04 -1.79
CA GLU A 80 -11.69 -6.67 -1.80
C GLU A 80 -11.09 -5.83 -2.93
N SER A 81 -11.81 -4.79 -3.33
CA SER A 81 -11.26 -3.83 -4.27
C SER A 81 -10.25 -2.92 -3.58
N PRO A 82 -9.11 -2.59 -4.22
CA PRO A 82 -8.11 -1.67 -3.67
C PRO A 82 -8.69 -0.31 -3.27
N LEU A 83 -9.67 0.18 -4.03
CA LEU A 83 -10.36 1.45 -3.73
C LEU A 83 -11.09 1.37 -2.39
N LEU A 84 -11.83 0.28 -2.12
CA LEU A 84 -12.55 0.11 -0.85
C LEU A 84 -11.57 0.03 0.32
N VAL A 85 -10.50 -0.75 0.19
CA VAL A 85 -9.44 -0.84 1.21
C VAL A 85 -8.85 0.55 1.49
N LYS A 86 -8.54 1.32 0.44
CA LYS A 86 -8.03 2.70 0.58
C LYS A 86 -9.04 3.62 1.29
N LEU A 87 -10.33 3.55 0.95
CA LEU A 87 -11.37 4.35 1.59
C LEU A 87 -11.54 4.01 3.08
N ILE A 88 -11.47 2.73 3.45
CA ILE A 88 -11.50 2.29 4.85
C ILE A 88 -10.29 2.86 5.61
N MET A 89 -9.08 2.73 5.05
CA MET A 89 -7.87 3.27 5.66
C MET A 89 -7.92 4.78 5.83
N GLN A 90 -8.44 5.51 4.83
CA GLN A 90 -8.66 6.95 4.89
C GLN A 90 -9.67 7.34 5.97
N SER A 91 -10.76 6.57 6.11
CA SER A 91 -11.77 6.81 7.15
C SER A 91 -11.17 6.66 8.54
N ILE A 92 -10.44 5.57 8.79
CA ILE A 92 -9.74 5.32 10.06
C ILE A 92 -8.74 6.45 10.36
N TYR A 93 -7.96 6.86 9.36
CA TYR A 93 -6.98 7.93 9.50
C TYR A 93 -7.63 9.30 9.82
N LYS A 94 -8.76 9.63 9.18
CA LYS A 94 -9.49 10.88 9.39
C LYS A 94 -10.20 10.91 10.74
N GLU A 95 -10.82 9.80 11.13
CA GLU A 95 -11.52 9.68 12.41
C GLU A 95 -10.57 9.80 13.60
N ASP A 96 -9.34 9.36 13.45
CA ASP A 96 -8.24 9.50 14.39
C ASP A 96 -8.56 9.05 15.83
N ARG A 97 -9.44 8.06 15.99
CA ARG A 97 -9.81 7.53 17.30
C ARG A 97 -8.65 6.80 17.96
N ARG A 98 -8.46 7.05 19.23
CA ARG A 98 -7.56 6.29 20.09
C ARG A 98 -8.34 5.38 21.01
N GLU A 99 -8.60 4.17 20.57
CA GLU A 99 -9.31 3.14 21.33
C GLU A 99 -8.36 2.38 22.27
N ILE A 100 -7.12 2.16 21.82
CA ILE A 100 -6.08 1.46 22.55
C ILE A 100 -5.18 2.48 23.24
N ARG A 101 -5.18 2.51 24.58
CA ARG A 101 -4.47 3.53 25.35
C ARG A 101 -3.13 3.08 25.93
N HIS A 102 -2.90 1.77 26.03
CA HIS A 102 -1.78 1.20 26.80
C HIS A 102 -0.75 0.45 25.97
N LEU A 103 -0.92 0.41 24.62
CA LEU A 103 0.03 -0.25 23.75
C LEU A 103 0.93 0.76 23.04
N GLY A 104 2.21 0.62 23.26
CA GLY A 104 3.24 1.44 22.63
C GLY A 104 4.58 1.27 23.33
N CYS A 105 5.64 1.72 22.68
CA CYS A 105 6.96 1.78 23.27
C CYS A 105 7.56 3.18 23.11
N LYS A 106 8.51 3.53 23.98
CA LYS A 106 9.25 4.79 23.91
C LYS A 106 10.74 4.50 24.02
N ARG A 107 11.51 4.95 23.06
CA ARG A 107 12.97 4.82 23.04
C ARG A 107 13.60 6.07 22.43
N PHE A 108 14.71 6.54 22.97
CA PHE A 108 15.50 7.64 22.42
C PHE A 108 14.72 8.91 22.00
N GLY A 109 13.64 9.23 22.72
CA GLY A 109 12.78 10.37 22.39
C GLY A 109 11.69 10.09 21.35
N VAL A 110 11.71 8.92 20.72
CA VAL A 110 10.67 8.45 19.79
C VAL A 110 9.69 7.55 20.54
N GLN A 111 8.40 7.76 20.32
CA GLN A 111 7.32 6.95 20.85
C GLN A 111 6.50 6.37 19.71
N PHE A 112 6.36 5.06 19.67
CA PHE A 112 5.50 4.34 18.74
C PHE A 112 4.27 3.80 19.46
N LEU A 113 3.08 4.11 18.95
CA LEU A 113 1.80 3.83 19.58
C LEU A 113 0.90 3.07 18.63
N LEU A 114 0.17 2.09 19.14
CA LEU A 114 -1.00 1.51 18.47
C LEU A 114 -2.25 2.23 18.98
N LYS A 115 -2.98 2.91 18.09
CA LYS A 115 -4.17 3.71 18.41
C LYS A 115 -5.46 2.90 18.38
N SER A 116 -5.66 2.13 17.30
CA SER A 116 -6.84 1.27 17.13
C SER A 116 -6.52 0.11 16.19
N VAL A 117 -7.35 -0.93 16.26
CA VAL A 117 -7.35 -2.06 15.33
C VAL A 117 -8.79 -2.29 14.90
N HIS A 118 -9.00 -2.30 13.59
CA HIS A 118 -10.31 -2.59 12.99
C HIS A 118 -10.19 -3.84 12.14
N SER A 119 -11.31 -4.49 11.86
CA SER A 119 -11.36 -5.65 10.97
C SER A 119 -12.47 -5.48 9.95
N HIS A 120 -12.19 -5.83 8.70
CA HIS A 120 -13.18 -5.86 7.64
C HIS A 120 -12.77 -6.93 6.63
N ASN A 121 -13.68 -7.84 6.34
CA ASN A 121 -13.62 -8.83 5.26
C ASN A 121 -12.24 -9.48 5.04
N GLY A 122 -11.70 -10.12 6.10
CA GLY A 122 -10.42 -10.84 6.02
C GLY A 122 -9.17 -9.97 6.10
N LEU A 123 -9.30 -8.68 6.40
CA LEU A 123 -8.21 -7.76 6.67
C LEU A 123 -8.33 -7.15 8.08
N PHE A 124 -7.16 -6.95 8.71
CA PHE A 124 -7.02 -6.09 9.88
C PHE A 124 -6.41 -4.76 9.47
N TYR A 125 -6.89 -3.67 10.08
CA TYR A 125 -6.39 -2.32 9.87
C TYR A 125 -5.81 -1.82 11.18
N PHE A 126 -4.49 -1.63 11.21
CA PHE A 126 -3.74 -1.15 12.35
C PHE A 126 -3.49 0.35 12.22
N HIS A 127 -4.10 1.16 13.07
CA HIS A 127 -3.83 2.59 13.12
C HIS A 127 -2.71 2.84 14.12
N THR A 128 -1.58 3.33 13.64
CA THR A 128 -0.36 3.57 14.42
C THR A 128 0.00 5.05 14.42
N GLU A 129 0.78 5.45 15.40
CA GLU A 129 1.30 6.81 15.52
C GLU A 129 2.76 6.77 15.99
N THR A 130 3.64 7.40 15.23
CA THR A 130 5.03 7.64 15.60
C THR A 130 5.17 9.08 16.04
N ARG A 131 5.55 9.31 17.31
CA ARG A 131 5.79 10.63 17.90
C ARG A 131 7.27 10.82 18.12
N ASN A 132 7.87 11.75 17.40
CA ASN A 132 9.26 12.12 17.61
C ASN A 132 9.33 13.36 18.52
N ARG A 133 9.74 13.16 19.77
CA ARG A 133 9.94 14.22 20.75
C ARG A 133 11.40 14.69 20.85
N SER A 134 12.30 14.09 20.05
CA SER A 134 13.68 14.53 19.93
C SER A 134 13.80 15.76 19.03
N ASN A 135 14.99 16.31 18.90
CA ASN A 135 15.29 17.39 17.95
C ASN A 135 15.85 16.88 16.62
N VAL A 136 16.04 15.56 16.50
CA VAL A 136 16.63 14.92 15.32
C VAL A 136 15.53 14.17 14.58
N ALA A 137 15.55 14.22 13.25
CA ALA A 137 14.65 13.42 12.43
C ALA A 137 14.87 11.93 12.68
N PHE A 138 13.79 11.16 12.79
CA PHE A 138 13.81 9.71 12.91
C PHE A 138 13.44 9.11 11.56
N ARG A 139 14.31 8.28 11.02
CA ARG A 139 14.08 7.61 9.74
C ARG A 139 13.59 6.18 10.00
N THR A 140 12.42 5.88 9.52
CA THR A 140 11.86 4.51 9.56
C THR A 140 12.33 3.77 8.31
N ASP A 141 13.05 2.67 8.49
CA ASP A 141 13.42 1.79 7.38
C ASP A 141 12.23 0.92 6.98
N PHE A 142 11.63 0.24 7.96
CA PHE A 142 10.44 -0.58 7.74
C PHE A 142 9.70 -0.86 9.05
N ILE A 143 8.44 -1.27 8.92
CA ILE A 143 7.63 -1.84 10.00
C ILE A 143 7.47 -3.34 9.79
N ARG A 144 7.47 -4.11 10.87
CA ARG A 144 7.29 -5.57 10.84
C ARG A 144 6.24 -6.02 11.83
N PHE A 145 5.26 -6.76 11.35
CA PHE A 145 4.29 -7.48 12.18
C PHE A 145 4.76 -8.93 12.31
N LYS A 146 4.83 -9.44 13.53
CA LYS A 146 5.25 -10.83 13.77
C LYS A 146 4.50 -11.46 14.92
N ILE A 147 4.20 -12.75 14.79
CA ILE A 147 3.67 -13.57 15.86
C ILE A 147 4.84 -14.33 16.48
N VAL A 148 5.03 -14.17 17.77
CA VAL A 148 6.15 -14.78 18.53
C VAL A 148 5.62 -15.52 19.76
N ASP A 149 6.40 -16.46 20.26
CA ASP A 149 6.09 -17.19 21.48
C ASP A 149 6.15 -16.28 22.72
N LYS A 150 5.17 -16.37 23.62
CA LYS A 150 5.17 -15.61 24.90
C LYS A 150 6.33 -16.02 25.83
N LYS A 151 6.71 -17.31 25.78
CA LYS A 151 7.79 -17.85 26.60
C LYS A 151 8.80 -18.54 25.69
N VAL A 152 10.03 -18.10 25.73
CA VAL A 152 11.14 -18.74 25.02
C VAL A 152 11.98 -19.51 26.03
N PRO A 153 11.99 -20.85 25.99
CA PRO A 153 12.91 -21.64 26.82
C PRO A 153 14.36 -21.34 26.43
N LYS A 154 15.26 -21.30 27.41
CA LYS A 154 16.67 -20.86 27.29
C LYS A 154 17.52 -21.54 26.19
N ARG A 155 17.04 -22.56 25.49
CA ARG A 155 17.77 -23.32 24.48
C ARG A 155 16.94 -23.69 23.23
N THR A 156 15.85 -23.01 22.96
CA THR A 156 14.98 -23.31 21.82
C THR A 156 15.06 -22.21 20.78
N ALA A 157 15.05 -22.58 19.52
CA ALA A 157 14.93 -21.61 18.41
C ALA A 157 13.59 -20.87 18.54
N ILE A 158 13.63 -19.54 18.46
CA ILE A 158 12.42 -18.69 18.47
C ILE A 158 11.72 -18.91 17.12
N GLN A 159 10.48 -19.36 17.16
CA GLN A 159 9.65 -19.41 15.98
C GLN A 159 8.93 -18.08 15.83
N GLU A 160 9.31 -17.35 14.80
CA GLU A 160 8.63 -16.10 14.41
C GLU A 160 7.85 -16.33 13.10
N ARG A 161 6.60 -15.89 13.09
CA ARG A 161 5.82 -15.81 11.86
C ARG A 161 5.67 -14.34 11.49
N VAL A 162 6.35 -13.91 10.44
CA VAL A 162 6.22 -12.56 9.89
C VAL A 162 4.94 -12.46 9.08
N ILE A 163 4.26 -11.33 9.20
CA ILE A 163 3.05 -10.98 8.46
C ILE A 163 3.30 -9.61 7.82
N ASP A 164 3.36 -9.57 6.50
CA ASP A 164 3.63 -8.34 5.79
C ASP A 164 2.33 -7.55 5.55
N PRO A 165 2.32 -6.23 5.75
CA PRO A 165 1.22 -5.38 5.34
C PRO A 165 1.02 -5.47 3.82
N VAL A 166 -0.24 -5.62 3.40
CA VAL A 166 -0.59 -5.64 1.97
C VAL A 166 -0.83 -4.24 1.42
N ARG A 167 -1.17 -3.28 2.29
CA ARG A 167 -1.30 -1.84 1.94
C ARG A 167 -0.96 -0.98 3.15
N SER A 168 -0.48 0.21 2.86
CA SER A 168 -0.28 1.28 3.84
C SER A 168 -0.94 2.58 3.37
N TYR A 169 -1.36 3.40 4.31
CA TYR A 169 -1.89 4.73 4.05
C TYR A 169 -1.15 5.75 4.90
N ASN A 170 -0.68 6.84 4.25
CA ASN A 170 0.16 7.87 4.85
C ASN A 170 1.44 7.31 5.49
N GLU A 171 2.10 6.40 4.81
CA GLU A 171 3.40 5.91 5.22
C GLU A 171 4.48 6.96 4.92
N VAL A 172 5.15 7.42 5.96
CA VAL A 172 6.19 8.44 5.87
C VAL A 172 7.48 7.85 6.42
N LEU A 173 8.52 7.86 5.60
CA LEU A 173 9.82 7.29 5.96
C LEU A 173 10.60 8.16 6.96
N VAL A 174 10.33 9.47 7.02
CA VAL A 174 11.04 10.39 7.92
C VAL A 174 10.05 11.12 8.80
N THR A 175 10.17 10.93 10.11
CA THR A 175 9.43 11.70 11.12
C THR A 175 10.34 12.78 11.65
N GLU A 176 10.08 14.03 11.27
CA GLU A 176 10.89 15.19 11.69
C GLU A 176 10.94 15.34 13.21
N GLY A 177 11.95 16.05 13.71
CA GLY A 177 12.05 16.38 15.12
C GLY A 177 10.84 17.18 15.60
N LYS A 178 10.29 16.86 16.79
CA LYS A 178 9.09 17.49 17.39
C LYS A 178 7.83 17.34 16.56
N SER A 179 7.73 16.29 15.73
CA SER A 179 6.57 16.00 14.90
C SER A 179 5.94 14.63 15.22
N ASP A 180 4.72 14.46 14.75
CA ASP A 180 3.94 13.22 14.89
C ASP A 180 3.47 12.77 13.51
N VAL A 181 3.62 11.49 13.21
CA VAL A 181 3.16 10.86 11.96
C VAL A 181 2.23 9.71 12.31
N ARG A 182 1.09 9.65 11.63
CA ARG A 182 0.13 8.56 11.75
C ARG A 182 0.11 7.75 10.47
N THR A 183 -0.01 6.43 10.61
CA THR A 183 -0.07 5.50 9.47
C THR A 183 -1.12 4.44 9.74
N VAL A 184 -1.85 4.06 8.72
CA VAL A 184 -2.77 2.91 8.78
C VAL A 184 -2.20 1.81 7.90
N TYR A 185 -2.05 0.60 8.46
CA TYR A 185 -1.59 -0.59 7.75
C TYR A 185 -2.74 -1.58 7.61
N ALA A 186 -2.96 -2.06 6.40
CA ALA A 186 -3.84 -3.20 6.14
C ALA A 186 -3.02 -4.49 6.10
N VAL A 187 -3.39 -5.45 6.91
CA VAL A 187 -2.68 -6.72 7.11
C VAL A 187 -3.68 -7.87 6.92
N PRO A 188 -3.31 -8.96 6.23
CA PRO A 188 -4.19 -10.12 6.13
C PRO A 188 -4.60 -10.62 7.52
N GLN A 189 -5.84 -11.04 7.66
CA GLN A 189 -6.34 -11.55 8.94
C GLN A 189 -5.57 -12.79 9.39
N PHE A 190 -5.26 -12.86 10.67
CA PHE A 190 -4.53 -13.95 11.28
C PHE A 190 -5.08 -14.28 12.66
N THR A 191 -4.78 -15.47 13.14
CA THR A 191 -5.11 -15.92 14.49
C THR A 191 -3.86 -15.93 15.35
N ILE A 192 -3.98 -15.48 16.58
CA ILE A 192 -2.90 -15.52 17.58
C ILE A 192 -3.27 -16.64 18.58
N PRO A 193 -2.52 -17.76 18.62
CA PRO A 193 -2.68 -18.79 19.63
C PRO A 193 -2.45 -18.26 21.05
N ASP A 194 -3.00 -18.92 22.06
CA ASP A 194 -2.92 -18.47 23.45
C ASP A 194 -1.51 -18.37 24.01
N ASP A 195 -0.58 -19.18 23.49
CA ASP A 195 0.84 -19.19 23.84
C ASP A 195 1.68 -18.15 23.09
N LYS A 196 1.08 -17.40 22.14
CA LYS A 196 1.75 -16.42 21.29
C LYS A 196 1.25 -15.00 21.51
N LEU A 197 2.00 -14.03 20.98
CA LEU A 197 1.63 -12.62 20.97
C LEU A 197 2.03 -11.97 19.63
N LEU A 198 1.31 -10.92 19.29
CA LEU A 198 1.67 -10.05 18.17
C LEU A 198 2.67 -9.01 18.65
N VAL A 199 3.77 -8.89 17.92
CA VAL A 199 4.77 -7.82 18.08
C VAL A 199 4.76 -6.97 16.82
N ILE A 200 4.77 -5.67 17.00
CA ILE A 200 4.90 -4.70 15.91
C ILE A 200 6.21 -3.96 16.16
N ASP A 201 7.22 -4.24 15.35
CA ASP A 201 8.54 -3.63 15.43
C ASP A 201 8.68 -2.51 14.40
N LEU A 202 9.21 -1.39 14.85
CA LEU A 202 9.61 -0.26 14.01
C LEU A 202 11.13 -0.23 13.96
N PHE A 203 11.72 -0.28 12.77
CA PHE A 203 13.16 -0.28 12.53
C PHE A 203 13.64 1.06 11.98
N GLU A 204 14.82 1.46 12.46
CA GLU A 204 15.60 2.61 11.98
C GLU A 204 16.87 2.12 11.28
#